data_2120876c5cc941db23a8273663056e69
#
_entry.id   2120876c5cc941db23a8273663056e69
#
_cell.length_a   1.000
_cell.length_b   1.000
_cell.length_c   1.000
_cell.angle_alpha   90.00
_cell.angle_beta   90.00
_cell.angle_gamma   90.00
#
_symmetry.space_group_name_H-M   'P 1'
#
loop_
_entity.id
_entity.type
_entity.pdbx_description
1 polymer ?
#
loop_
_entity_poly.entity_id
_entity_poly.type
_entity_poly.pdbx_seq_one_letter_code
_entity_poly.pdbx_strand_id
1 'polypeptide(L)'
;MKLSSLLFAGLAMASLGAAAPATRTAVFAGGCFWSVEHDLESIAGVKDVVVGYAGGARRNPTYDNHAGHLEAVKVTYDPARVSYTQLVDGFFRRIDPTDARGQFCDHGPSYRTAVFAASPEERQAAEAVKARVARTLGKPVATMVLPAATFWPAEAYHQDYARRNPLNYNAYRVGCGRDAKLRAVWAGR
;
A
#
# COMPACT_ATOMS: atom_id res chain seq x y z
N MET A 1 67.61 22.47 -34.77
CA MET A 1 66.27 21.89 -34.91
C MET A 1 65.84 21.45 -33.51
N LYS A 2 64.88 22.17 -32.88
CA LYS A 2 64.30 21.82 -31.57
C LYS A 2 62.88 21.33 -31.79
N LEU A 3 62.66 20.06 -31.53
CA LEU A 3 61.28 19.49 -31.50
C LEU A 3 60.65 19.82 -30.16
N SER A 4 59.56 20.56 -30.18
CA SER A 4 58.67 20.77 -29.02
C SER A 4 57.59 19.69 -29.00
N SER A 5 57.61 18.84 -27.97
CA SER A 5 56.54 17.86 -27.68
C SER A 5 55.40 18.55 -26.97
N LEU A 6 54.25 18.59 -27.62
CA LEU A 6 52.96 18.99 -27.02
C LEU A 6 52.34 17.83 -26.27
N LEU A 7 52.26 17.89 -24.96
CA LEU A 7 51.53 16.99 -24.08
C LEU A 7 50.03 17.37 -24.13
N PHE A 8 49.19 16.52 -24.69
CA PHE A 8 47.76 16.61 -24.56
C PHE A 8 47.31 15.97 -23.23
N ALA A 9 46.91 16.80 -22.27
CA ALA A 9 46.26 16.34 -21.04
C ALA A 9 44.79 16.06 -21.34
N GLY A 10 44.42 14.78 -21.45
CA GLY A 10 43.04 14.34 -21.59
C GLY A 10 42.28 14.50 -20.25
N LEU A 11 41.31 15.38 -20.22
CA LEU A 11 40.40 15.56 -19.09
C LEU A 11 39.35 14.45 -19.11
N ALA A 12 39.53 13.44 -18.24
CA ALA A 12 38.50 12.39 -18.05
C ALA A 12 37.30 12.97 -17.28
N MET A 13 36.21 13.21 -17.99
CA MET A 13 34.92 13.52 -17.37
C MET A 13 34.36 12.27 -16.71
N ALA A 14 34.42 12.17 -15.39
CA ALA A 14 33.69 11.17 -14.62
C ALA A 14 32.18 11.49 -14.67
N SER A 15 31.40 10.69 -15.40
CA SER A 15 29.95 10.75 -15.36
C SER A 15 29.48 10.27 -13.99
N LEU A 16 29.01 11.18 -13.12
CA LEU A 16 28.24 10.81 -11.93
C LEU A 16 26.92 10.20 -12.43
N GLY A 17 26.84 8.88 -12.50
CA GLY A 17 25.59 8.17 -12.67
C GLY A 17 24.69 8.48 -11.48
N ALA A 18 23.55 9.17 -11.68
CA ALA A 18 22.55 9.35 -10.64
C ALA A 18 22.08 7.96 -10.18
N ALA A 19 22.32 7.61 -8.91
CA ALA A 19 21.76 6.39 -8.34
C ALA A 19 20.25 6.44 -8.44
N ALA A 20 19.62 5.34 -8.88
CA ALA A 20 18.16 5.25 -8.89
C ALA A 20 17.63 5.54 -7.48
N PRO A 21 16.57 6.35 -7.34
CA PRO A 21 16.03 6.69 -6.03
C PRO A 21 15.68 5.41 -5.26
N ALA A 22 16.20 5.30 -4.04
CA ALA A 22 15.96 4.13 -3.18
C ALA A 22 14.46 4.04 -2.88
N THR A 23 13.78 2.99 -3.38
CA THR A 23 12.38 2.72 -3.06
C THR A 23 12.27 1.98 -1.72
N ARG A 24 11.11 2.11 -1.06
CA ARG A 24 10.71 1.35 0.13
C ARG A 24 9.43 0.58 -0.13
N THR A 25 9.13 -0.38 0.75
CA THR A 25 7.89 -1.14 0.68
C THR A 25 7.10 -1.01 1.98
N ALA A 26 5.76 -1.08 1.88
CA ALA A 26 4.84 -1.17 3.00
C ALA A 26 3.75 -2.20 2.67
N VAL A 27 3.18 -2.86 3.70
CA VAL A 27 2.12 -3.85 3.50
C VAL A 27 0.87 -3.42 4.27
N PHE A 28 -0.27 -3.42 3.57
CA PHE A 28 -1.58 -3.04 4.10
C PHE A 28 -2.63 -4.09 3.78
N ALA A 29 -3.62 -4.24 4.67
CA ALA A 29 -4.85 -4.98 4.42
C ALA A 29 -6.04 -4.02 4.57
N GLY A 30 -6.93 -3.93 3.61
CA GLY A 30 -7.99 -2.91 3.55
C GLY A 30 -9.30 -3.40 2.94
N GLY A 31 -9.68 -4.66 3.16
CA GLY A 31 -10.80 -5.32 2.49
C GLY A 31 -10.37 -5.93 1.16
N CYS A 32 -11.27 -6.00 0.19
CA CYS A 32 -10.95 -6.53 -1.15
C CYS A 32 -9.71 -5.85 -1.73
N PHE A 33 -8.67 -6.64 -1.99
CA PHE A 33 -7.37 -6.17 -2.43
C PHE A 33 -7.38 -5.50 -3.81
N TRP A 34 -8.33 -5.82 -4.70
CA TRP A 34 -8.50 -5.09 -5.97
C TRP A 34 -8.80 -3.61 -5.76
N SER A 35 -9.63 -3.31 -4.74
CA SER A 35 -9.97 -1.92 -4.41
C SER A 35 -8.82 -1.21 -3.72
N VAL A 36 -8.09 -1.92 -2.85
CA VAL A 36 -6.94 -1.34 -2.15
C VAL A 36 -5.80 -1.04 -3.12
N GLU A 37 -5.49 -1.95 -4.07
CA GLU A 37 -4.55 -1.74 -5.16
C GLU A 37 -4.91 -0.47 -5.95
N HIS A 38 -6.12 -0.44 -6.52
CA HIS A 38 -6.61 0.69 -7.32
C HIS A 38 -6.55 2.03 -6.57
N ASP A 39 -6.96 2.03 -5.29
CA ASP A 39 -7.01 3.25 -4.49
C ASP A 39 -5.60 3.74 -4.10
N LEU A 40 -4.66 2.84 -3.77
CA LEU A 40 -3.31 3.22 -3.36
C LEU A 40 -2.40 3.61 -4.52
N GLU A 41 -2.59 3.07 -5.72
CA GLU A 41 -1.88 3.49 -6.93
C GLU A 41 -2.06 4.99 -7.23
N SER A 42 -3.18 5.58 -6.80
CA SER A 42 -3.46 7.01 -6.97
C SER A 42 -2.63 7.93 -6.08
N ILE A 43 -1.89 7.40 -5.09
CA ILE A 43 -1.08 8.21 -4.18
C ILE A 43 0.21 8.63 -4.88
N ALA A 44 0.45 9.95 -4.97
CA ALA A 44 1.68 10.48 -5.54
C ALA A 44 2.91 9.97 -4.79
N GLY A 45 3.85 9.34 -5.50
CA GLY A 45 5.04 8.70 -4.91
C GLY A 45 4.93 7.17 -4.80
N VAL A 46 3.74 6.58 -4.91
CA VAL A 46 3.57 5.14 -5.11
C VAL A 46 4.06 4.79 -6.51
N LYS A 47 4.84 3.71 -6.62
CA LYS A 47 5.45 3.21 -7.86
C LYS A 47 4.80 1.93 -8.34
N ASP A 48 4.36 1.10 -7.41
CA ASP A 48 3.82 -0.23 -7.70
C ASP A 48 3.00 -0.73 -6.52
N VAL A 49 1.95 -1.47 -6.79
CA VAL A 49 1.12 -2.15 -5.79
C VAL A 49 0.87 -3.58 -6.26
N VAL A 50 1.22 -4.54 -5.42
CA VAL A 50 1.03 -5.96 -5.70
C VAL A 50 0.00 -6.50 -4.72
N VAL A 51 -1.07 -7.15 -5.22
CA VAL A 51 -2.08 -7.80 -4.37
C VAL A 51 -1.62 -9.18 -3.91
N GLY A 52 -2.06 -9.59 -2.72
CA GLY A 52 -1.65 -10.86 -2.14
C GLY A 52 -2.27 -11.13 -0.78
N TYR A 53 -1.59 -11.94 0.00
CA TYR A 53 -2.05 -12.44 1.29
C TYR A 53 -0.96 -12.23 2.36
N ALA A 54 -1.36 -11.83 3.57
CA ALA A 54 -0.43 -11.64 4.68
C ALA A 54 -1.07 -11.98 6.04
N GLY A 55 -0.22 -12.25 7.04
CA GLY A 55 -0.63 -12.38 8.44
C GLY A 55 -1.07 -13.78 8.89
N GLY A 56 -1.31 -14.71 7.97
CA GLY A 56 -1.64 -16.10 8.28
C GLY A 56 -0.41 -17.01 8.38
N ALA A 57 -0.62 -18.22 8.89
CA ALA A 57 0.44 -19.21 9.08
C ALA A 57 0.66 -20.12 7.86
N ARG A 58 -0.33 -20.23 6.98
CA ARG A 58 -0.24 -21.08 5.79
C ARG A 58 0.82 -20.56 4.83
N ARG A 59 1.66 -21.47 4.35
CA ARG A 59 2.64 -21.17 3.27
C ARG A 59 1.97 -21.32 1.91
N ASN A 60 2.36 -20.46 0.96
CA ASN A 60 1.83 -20.45 -0.41
C ASN A 60 0.27 -20.46 -0.44
N PRO A 61 -0.39 -19.47 0.22
CA PRO A 61 -1.83 -19.36 0.13
C PRO A 61 -2.27 -19.03 -1.30
N THR A 62 -3.48 -19.46 -1.65
CA THR A 62 -4.16 -19.14 -2.90
C THR A 62 -5.52 -18.53 -2.57
N TYR A 63 -6.24 -18.02 -3.57
CA TYR A 63 -7.57 -17.46 -3.36
C TYR A 63 -8.53 -18.45 -2.68
N ASP A 64 -8.43 -19.72 -3.05
CA ASP A 64 -9.31 -20.77 -2.51
C ASP A 64 -8.88 -21.29 -1.13
N ASN A 65 -7.65 -20.98 -0.68
CA ASN A 65 -7.11 -21.57 0.54
C ASN A 65 -6.33 -20.61 1.45
N HIS A 66 -6.62 -19.31 1.42
CA HIS A 66 -5.94 -18.29 2.24
C HIS A 66 -6.51 -18.14 3.66
N ALA A 67 -7.25 -19.10 4.18
CA ALA A 67 -7.81 -19.03 5.54
C ALA A 67 -6.75 -18.67 6.58
N GLY A 68 -7.06 -17.68 7.43
CA GLY A 68 -6.15 -17.10 8.42
C GLY A 68 -5.27 -15.96 7.91
N HIS A 69 -5.17 -15.75 6.60
CA HIS A 69 -4.56 -14.57 6.01
C HIS A 69 -5.59 -13.44 5.82
N LEU A 70 -5.07 -12.21 5.76
CA LEU A 70 -5.80 -11.07 5.25
C LEU A 70 -5.51 -10.93 3.75
N GLU A 71 -6.50 -10.51 2.97
CA GLU A 71 -6.25 -9.92 1.66
C GLU A 71 -5.44 -8.64 1.88
N ALA A 72 -4.28 -8.55 1.26
CA ALA A 72 -3.30 -7.51 1.51
C ALA A 72 -2.68 -7.01 0.21
N VAL A 73 -2.07 -5.84 0.29
CA VAL A 73 -1.27 -5.27 -0.77
C VAL A 73 0.14 -4.93 -0.28
N LYS A 74 1.14 -5.17 -1.13
CA LYS A 74 2.50 -4.68 -0.94
C LYS A 74 2.71 -3.47 -1.84
N VAL A 75 2.91 -2.32 -1.23
CA VAL A 75 3.12 -1.03 -1.90
C VAL A 75 4.61 -0.75 -1.99
N THR A 76 5.12 -0.49 -3.19
CA THR A 76 6.46 0.06 -3.42
C THR A 76 6.33 1.56 -3.64
N TYR A 77 7.07 2.37 -2.90
CA TYR A 77 6.97 3.83 -2.95
C TYR A 77 8.33 4.52 -2.91
N ASP A 78 8.36 5.75 -3.39
CA ASP A 78 9.51 6.66 -3.35
C ASP A 78 9.45 7.50 -2.06
N PRO A 79 10.34 7.25 -1.08
CA PRO A 79 10.30 7.96 0.19
C PRO A 79 10.67 9.45 0.09
N ALA A 80 11.24 9.90 -1.02
CA ALA A 80 11.48 11.31 -1.30
C ALA A 80 10.20 12.05 -1.73
N ARG A 81 9.17 11.33 -2.21
CA ARG A 81 7.90 11.90 -2.66
C ARG A 81 6.76 11.69 -1.69
N VAL A 82 6.74 10.58 -0.97
CA VAL A 82 5.75 10.26 0.06
C VAL A 82 6.43 9.56 1.22
N SER A 83 6.34 10.12 2.43
CA SER A 83 6.85 9.45 3.64
C SER A 83 5.95 8.27 4.04
N TYR A 84 6.49 7.34 4.85
CA TYR A 84 5.69 6.23 5.39
C TYR A 84 4.45 6.72 6.15
N THR A 85 4.58 7.76 6.97
CA THR A 85 3.46 8.36 7.72
C THR A 85 2.37 8.90 6.78
N GLN A 86 2.75 9.59 5.69
CA GLN A 86 1.80 10.07 4.69
C GLN A 86 1.13 8.93 3.93
N LEU A 87 1.89 7.86 3.62
CA LEU A 87 1.34 6.68 2.96
C LEU A 87 0.31 5.97 3.86
N VAL A 88 0.62 5.81 5.16
CA VAL A 88 -0.33 5.25 6.15
C VAL A 88 -1.58 6.14 6.27
N ASP A 89 -1.43 7.46 6.33
CA ASP A 89 -2.58 8.38 6.35
C ASP A 89 -3.44 8.25 5.08
N GLY A 90 -2.78 8.19 3.94
CA GLY A 90 -3.42 7.96 2.64
C GLY A 90 -4.18 6.63 2.58
N PHE A 91 -3.65 5.56 3.18
CA PHE A 91 -4.34 4.29 3.33
C PHE A 91 -5.59 4.42 4.20
N PHE A 92 -5.49 5.04 5.39
CA PHE A 92 -6.65 5.24 6.26
C PHE A 92 -7.78 6.01 5.58
N ARG A 93 -7.47 7.01 4.76
CA ARG A 93 -8.47 7.78 4.00
C ARG A 93 -9.22 6.97 2.94
N ARG A 94 -8.76 5.78 2.62
CA ARG A 94 -9.32 4.89 1.58
C ARG A 94 -10.06 3.67 2.13
N ILE A 95 -10.25 3.62 3.46
CA ILE A 95 -10.98 2.56 4.17
C ILE A 95 -12.00 3.15 5.14
N ASP A 96 -12.92 2.32 5.63
CA ASP A 96 -13.63 2.56 6.88
C ASP A 96 -12.81 1.95 8.04
N PRO A 97 -12.03 2.75 8.76
CA PRO A 97 -11.18 2.22 9.81
C PRO A 97 -11.95 1.80 11.07
N THR A 98 -13.26 2.04 11.12
CA THR A 98 -14.12 1.69 12.27
C THR A 98 -14.82 0.34 12.09
N ASP A 99 -14.78 -0.27 10.88
CA ASP A 99 -15.38 -1.58 10.65
C ASP A 99 -14.43 -2.71 11.11
N ALA A 100 -14.84 -3.44 12.14
CA ALA A 100 -14.10 -4.57 12.69
C ALA A 100 -14.38 -5.91 11.98
N ARG A 101 -15.40 -5.98 11.09
CA ARG A 101 -15.89 -7.21 10.48
C ARG A 101 -15.46 -7.41 9.05
N GLY A 102 -14.95 -6.37 8.40
CA GLY A 102 -14.55 -6.37 7.00
C GLY A 102 -14.44 -4.97 6.43
N GLN A 103 -14.82 -4.78 5.18
CA GLN A 103 -14.88 -3.47 4.53
C GLN A 103 -16.05 -3.40 3.54
N PHE A 104 -16.94 -2.46 3.76
CA PHE A 104 -18.06 -2.11 2.87
C PHE A 104 -19.05 -3.26 2.64
N CYS A 105 -18.92 -4.04 1.56
CA CYS A 105 -19.73 -5.21 1.28
C CYS A 105 -18.99 -6.53 1.56
N ASP A 106 -17.67 -6.48 1.73
CA ASP A 106 -16.85 -7.65 1.97
C ASP A 106 -16.71 -7.89 3.47
N HIS A 107 -17.33 -8.94 3.97
CA HIS A 107 -17.31 -9.30 5.37
C HIS A 107 -16.59 -10.63 5.59
N GLY A 108 -15.89 -10.74 6.68
CA GLY A 108 -15.16 -11.94 7.07
C GLY A 108 -13.72 -11.65 7.50
N PRO A 109 -13.05 -12.65 8.07
CA PRO A 109 -11.70 -12.49 8.65
C PRO A 109 -10.67 -11.95 7.67
N SER A 110 -10.73 -12.36 6.40
CA SER A 110 -9.77 -11.96 5.35
C SER A 110 -9.89 -10.50 4.92
N TYR A 111 -11.04 -9.86 5.17
CA TYR A 111 -11.31 -8.48 4.76
C TYR A 111 -11.13 -7.44 5.86
N ARG A 112 -10.63 -7.84 7.02
CA ARG A 112 -10.30 -6.90 8.10
C ARG A 112 -9.10 -6.03 7.74
N THR A 113 -9.05 -4.83 8.33
CA THR A 113 -8.03 -3.85 8.02
C THR A 113 -6.81 -3.96 8.92
N ALA A 114 -5.60 -3.83 8.35
CA ALA A 114 -4.34 -3.85 9.08
C ALA A 114 -3.24 -3.04 8.38
N VAL A 115 -2.33 -2.52 9.18
CA VAL A 115 -1.02 -2.01 8.77
C VAL A 115 0.03 -2.99 9.32
N PHE A 116 0.89 -3.54 8.46
CA PHE A 116 2.00 -4.39 8.86
C PHE A 116 3.27 -3.54 8.98
N ALA A 117 3.75 -3.34 10.20
CA ALA A 117 4.91 -2.51 10.48
C ALA A 117 6.20 -3.35 10.50
N ALA A 118 7.19 -3.00 9.69
CA ALA A 118 8.44 -3.73 9.54
C ALA A 118 9.52 -3.30 10.56
N SER A 119 9.31 -2.17 11.25
CA SER A 119 10.23 -1.68 12.28
C SER A 119 9.48 -1.02 13.45
N PRO A 120 10.15 -0.79 14.59
CA PRO A 120 9.58 -0.01 15.69
C PRO A 120 9.14 1.40 15.27
N GLU A 121 9.89 2.06 14.41
CA GLU A 121 9.60 3.41 13.90
C GLU A 121 8.33 3.40 13.03
N GLU A 122 8.19 2.40 12.15
CA GLU A 122 6.98 2.21 11.35
C GLU A 122 5.76 1.92 12.23
N ARG A 123 5.93 1.07 13.26
CA ARG A 123 4.87 0.81 14.23
C ARG A 123 4.45 2.09 14.95
N GLN A 124 5.40 2.86 15.46
CA GLN A 124 5.12 4.13 16.13
C GLN A 124 4.38 5.10 15.21
N ALA A 125 4.83 5.23 13.97
CA ALA A 125 4.19 6.08 12.96
C ALA A 125 2.75 5.62 12.67
N ALA A 126 2.53 4.32 12.47
CA ALA A 126 1.21 3.75 12.20
C ALA A 126 0.24 3.95 13.38
N GLU A 127 0.69 3.72 14.62
CA GLU A 127 -0.11 3.95 15.83
C GLU A 127 -0.43 5.44 16.03
N ALA A 128 0.52 6.33 15.73
CA ALA A 128 0.28 7.78 15.80
C ALA A 128 -0.77 8.22 14.79
N VAL A 129 -0.73 7.70 13.54
CA VAL A 129 -1.75 7.97 12.53
C VAL A 129 -3.10 7.41 12.98
N LYS A 130 -3.15 6.16 13.44
CA LYS A 130 -4.36 5.52 13.96
C LYS A 130 -5.01 6.33 15.08
N ALA A 131 -4.21 6.81 16.05
CA ALA A 131 -4.71 7.65 17.14
C ALA A 131 -5.26 8.99 16.64
N ARG A 132 -4.62 9.61 15.64
CA ARG A 132 -5.11 10.83 14.99
C ARG A 132 -6.45 10.57 14.30
N VAL A 133 -6.55 9.49 13.53
CA VAL A 133 -7.79 9.06 12.84
C VAL A 133 -8.93 8.84 13.84
N ALA A 134 -8.66 8.15 14.96
CA ALA A 134 -9.68 7.95 16.00
C ALA A 134 -10.21 9.28 16.56
N ARG A 135 -9.32 10.25 16.82
CA ARG A 135 -9.73 11.60 17.25
C ARG A 135 -10.55 12.32 16.17
N THR A 136 -10.10 12.28 14.93
CA THR A 136 -10.79 12.91 13.78
C THR A 136 -12.20 12.35 13.60
N LEU A 137 -12.36 11.02 13.71
CA LEU A 137 -13.66 10.37 13.54
C LEU A 137 -14.54 10.44 14.80
N GLY A 138 -13.96 10.71 15.97
CA GLY A 138 -14.67 10.62 17.25
C GLY A 138 -15.14 9.20 17.60
N LYS A 139 -14.45 8.17 17.04
CA LYS A 139 -14.81 6.75 17.17
C LYS A 139 -13.57 5.88 17.37
N PRO A 140 -13.71 4.71 18.01
CA PRO A 140 -12.63 3.72 18.04
C PRO A 140 -12.25 3.27 16.61
N VAL A 141 -10.97 3.06 16.39
CA VAL A 141 -10.41 2.54 15.14
C VAL A 141 -10.14 1.05 15.29
N ALA A 142 -10.80 0.24 14.46
CA ALA A 142 -10.68 -1.22 14.44
C ALA A 142 -9.44 -1.71 13.65
N THR A 143 -8.87 -0.87 12.77
CA THR A 143 -7.68 -1.19 12.00
C THR A 143 -6.54 -1.63 12.93
N MET A 144 -5.98 -2.81 12.67
CA MET A 144 -4.88 -3.37 13.46
C MET A 144 -3.54 -2.79 13.03
N VAL A 145 -2.59 -2.66 13.98
CA VAL A 145 -1.17 -2.45 13.67
C VAL A 145 -0.43 -3.72 14.08
N LEU A 146 -0.01 -4.49 13.10
CA LEU A 146 0.58 -5.82 13.26
C LEU A 146 2.10 -5.78 12.99
N PRO A 147 2.89 -6.69 13.52
CA PRO A 147 4.27 -6.85 13.11
C PRO A 147 4.34 -7.28 11.64
N ALA A 148 5.50 -7.06 11.01
CA ALA A 148 5.75 -7.56 9.66
C ALA A 148 5.44 -9.06 9.56
N ALA A 149 4.84 -9.44 8.45
CA ALA A 149 4.52 -10.83 8.13
C ALA A 149 5.01 -11.15 6.72
N THR A 150 5.18 -12.43 6.43
CA THR A 150 5.45 -12.87 5.05
C THR A 150 4.28 -12.45 4.16
N PHE A 151 4.62 -11.73 3.09
CA PHE A 151 3.67 -11.38 2.03
C PHE A 151 3.77 -12.43 0.93
N TRP A 152 2.63 -12.96 0.54
CA TRP A 152 2.48 -13.92 -0.54
C TRP A 152 1.72 -13.26 -1.68
N PRO A 153 2.35 -13.02 -2.84
CA PRO A 153 1.63 -12.50 -4.00
C PRO A 153 0.46 -13.40 -4.39
N ALA A 154 -0.68 -12.79 -4.69
CA ALA A 154 -1.82 -13.52 -5.24
C ALA A 154 -1.57 -13.87 -6.71
N GLU A 155 -2.43 -14.71 -7.24
CA GLU A 155 -2.38 -15.22 -8.60
C GLU A 155 -2.41 -14.08 -9.63
N ALA A 156 -1.79 -14.29 -10.77
CA ALA A 156 -1.62 -13.27 -11.80
C ALA A 156 -2.94 -12.64 -12.30
N TYR A 157 -4.05 -13.37 -12.25
CA TYR A 157 -5.36 -12.85 -12.67
C TYR A 157 -5.95 -11.84 -11.69
N HIS A 158 -5.45 -11.77 -10.45
CA HIS A 158 -5.84 -10.77 -9.47
C HIS A 158 -5.06 -9.45 -9.58
N GLN A 159 -3.86 -9.48 -10.14
CA GLN A 159 -3.02 -8.29 -10.27
C GLN A 159 -3.63 -7.31 -11.29
N ASP A 160 -3.62 -6.01 -10.97
CA ASP A 160 -4.17 -4.95 -11.82
C ASP A 160 -5.65 -5.18 -12.21
N TYR A 161 -6.42 -5.83 -11.37
CA TYR A 161 -7.77 -6.30 -11.74
C TYR A 161 -8.67 -5.16 -12.20
N ALA A 162 -8.65 -4.02 -11.51
CA ALA A 162 -9.46 -2.85 -11.86
C ALA A 162 -9.13 -2.32 -13.27
N ARG A 163 -7.86 -2.33 -13.65
CA ARG A 163 -7.37 -1.85 -14.95
C ARG A 163 -7.65 -2.86 -16.07
N ARG A 164 -7.49 -4.15 -15.78
CA ARG A 164 -7.67 -5.24 -16.76
C ARG A 164 -9.13 -5.63 -16.96
N ASN A 165 -9.99 -5.41 -15.97
CA ASN A 165 -11.40 -5.78 -15.98
C ASN A 165 -12.31 -4.61 -15.54
N PRO A 166 -12.24 -3.44 -16.20
CA PRO A 166 -12.85 -2.21 -15.70
C PRO A 166 -14.36 -2.30 -15.54
N LEU A 167 -15.06 -3.00 -16.42
CA LEU A 167 -16.51 -3.15 -16.34
C LEU A 167 -16.92 -3.95 -15.10
N ASN A 168 -16.28 -5.10 -14.87
CA ASN A 168 -16.58 -5.95 -13.72
C ASN A 168 -16.20 -5.29 -12.41
N TYR A 169 -15.02 -4.64 -12.37
CA TYR A 169 -14.57 -3.92 -11.20
C TYR A 169 -15.49 -2.73 -10.85
N ASN A 170 -15.90 -1.94 -11.84
CA ASN A 170 -16.81 -0.82 -11.61
C ASN A 170 -18.19 -1.30 -11.13
N ALA A 171 -18.72 -2.37 -11.71
CA ALA A 171 -19.98 -2.96 -11.25
C ALA A 171 -19.89 -3.40 -9.78
N TYR A 172 -18.81 -4.08 -9.40
CA TYR A 172 -18.51 -4.46 -8.02
C TYR A 172 -18.39 -3.22 -7.11
N ARG A 173 -17.56 -2.23 -7.46
CA ARG A 173 -17.29 -1.03 -6.64
C ARG A 173 -18.56 -0.23 -6.38
N VAL A 174 -19.39 -0.04 -7.41
CA VAL A 174 -20.69 0.64 -7.33
C VAL A 174 -21.68 -0.18 -6.52
N GLY A 175 -21.79 -1.50 -6.77
CA GLY A 175 -22.68 -2.40 -6.03
C GLY A 175 -22.36 -2.46 -4.54
N CYS A 176 -21.09 -2.42 -4.16
CA CYS A 176 -20.63 -2.29 -2.77
C CYS A 176 -20.95 -0.92 -2.14
N GLY A 177 -21.21 0.10 -2.95
CA GLY A 177 -21.37 1.48 -2.48
C GLY A 177 -20.11 2.05 -1.84
N ARG A 178 -18.90 1.54 -2.21
CA ARG A 178 -17.63 1.88 -1.57
C ARG A 178 -17.41 3.39 -1.49
N ASP A 179 -17.53 4.11 -2.61
CA ASP A 179 -17.25 5.53 -2.68
C ASP A 179 -18.24 6.38 -1.85
N ALA A 180 -19.51 5.99 -1.84
CA ALA A 180 -20.53 6.67 -1.02
C ALA A 180 -20.26 6.47 0.48
N LYS A 181 -19.90 5.24 0.88
CA LYS A 181 -19.56 4.92 2.28
C LYS A 181 -18.27 5.62 2.70
N LEU A 182 -17.22 5.68 1.87
CA LEU A 182 -15.99 6.44 2.14
C LEU A 182 -16.30 7.93 2.35
N ARG A 183 -17.09 8.52 1.47
CA ARG A 183 -17.52 9.92 1.66
C ARG A 183 -18.27 10.12 2.97
N ALA A 184 -19.14 9.20 3.36
CA ALA A 184 -19.90 9.29 4.63
C ALA A 184 -18.99 9.19 5.86
N VAL A 185 -18.01 8.26 5.85
CA VAL A 185 -17.03 8.10 6.94
C VAL A 185 -16.17 9.35 7.11
N TRP A 186 -15.74 9.96 6.00
CA TRP A 186 -14.77 11.07 5.99
C TRP A 186 -15.40 12.45 5.76
N ALA A 187 -16.75 12.56 5.73
CA ALA A 187 -17.46 13.81 5.49
C ALA A 187 -17.04 14.92 6.48
N GLY A 188 -16.64 16.08 5.94
CA GLY A 188 -16.26 17.25 6.73
C GLY A 188 -14.99 17.12 7.57
N ARG A 189 -14.10 16.15 7.24
CA ARG A 189 -12.94 15.80 8.08
C ARG A 189 -11.64 15.73 7.29
#